data_b74326bd2d5d8364b879630baab280cc
#
_entry.id   b74326bd2d5d8364b879630baab280cc
#
_cell.length_a   1.000
_cell.length_b   1.000
_cell.length_c   1.000
_cell.angle_alpha   90.00
_cell.angle_beta   90.00
_cell.angle_gamma   90.00
#
_symmetry.space_group_name_H-M   'P 1'
#
loop_
_entity.id
_entity.type
_entity.pdbx_description
1 polymer ?
#
loop_
_entity_poly.entity_id
_entity_poly.type
_entity_poly.pdbx_seq_one_letter_code
_entity_poly.pdbx_strand_id
1 'polypeptide(L)'
;SDNLFSYKNRVVWVFAGKEQKVRSHRDFNQLLSRVCNEVYCKTPVMNNELFNKHKLSGTITAARKSYLTYLTEHYSENGMGFPEDKFPPEKTIYYSLLLNTGLHQNGEFADAPTNKGFMPLWDACEEFLKSSENKARKISELIKILSAQPYKIKQGFLEFWIPTYLFIKRQDFALYDASKGAFMPNVNMEFFDLLQKHPGDFEIKKFAVDGVKLGFFNQYRRFINLGDEFTITNASFIETIKPFLSFYVRLDEYTK
;
A
#
# COMPACT_ATOMS: atom_id res chain seq x y z
N SER A 1 -22.88 -12.82 -30.94
CA SER A 1 -21.72 -13.59 -30.41
C SER A 1 -21.65 -15.00 -30.98
N ASP A 2 -22.75 -15.63 -31.33
CA ASP A 2 -22.81 -17.01 -31.86
C ASP A 2 -22.17 -17.14 -33.26
N ASN A 3 -22.11 -16.05 -34.00
CA ASN A 3 -21.52 -16.04 -35.35
C ASN A 3 -19.99 -16.30 -35.34
N LEU A 4 -19.26 -15.96 -34.26
CA LEU A 4 -17.83 -16.18 -34.15
C LEU A 4 -17.44 -17.66 -34.13
N PHE A 5 -18.28 -18.50 -33.53
CA PHE A 5 -18.05 -19.94 -33.41
C PHE A 5 -18.58 -20.73 -34.62
N SER A 6 -19.45 -20.15 -35.44
CA SER A 6 -19.97 -20.77 -36.68
C SER A 6 -18.97 -20.70 -37.85
N TYR A 7 -17.99 -19.77 -37.80
CA TYR A 7 -16.92 -19.62 -38.82
C TYR A 7 -15.74 -20.55 -38.57
N LYS A 8 -15.96 -21.86 -38.58
CA LYS A 8 -14.99 -22.92 -38.21
C LYS A 8 -13.59 -22.81 -38.85
N ASN A 9 -13.48 -22.15 -39.98
CA ASN A 9 -12.19 -22.10 -40.74
C ASN A 9 -11.60 -20.68 -40.86
N ARG A 10 -12.12 -19.68 -40.16
CA ARG A 10 -11.70 -18.27 -40.31
C ARG A 10 -11.11 -17.64 -39.04
N VAL A 11 -11.31 -18.25 -37.89
CA VAL A 11 -10.82 -17.73 -36.62
C VAL A 11 -9.93 -18.78 -35.96
N VAL A 12 -8.66 -18.40 -35.76
CA VAL A 12 -7.68 -19.20 -35.03
C VAL A 12 -7.39 -18.49 -33.72
N TRP A 13 -7.57 -19.18 -32.62
CA TRP A 13 -7.25 -18.69 -31.29
C TRP A 13 -5.83 -19.08 -30.93
N VAL A 14 -4.97 -18.11 -30.67
CA VAL A 14 -3.55 -18.35 -30.33
C VAL A 14 -3.25 -17.76 -28.95
N PHE A 15 -2.62 -18.55 -28.09
CA PHE A 15 -2.09 -18.10 -26.82
C PHE A 15 -0.68 -18.67 -26.59
N ALA A 16 0.29 -17.82 -26.22
CA ALA A 16 1.71 -18.17 -26.05
C ALA A 16 2.29 -18.92 -27.26
N GLY A 17 1.94 -18.49 -28.49
CA GLY A 17 2.40 -19.09 -29.75
C GLY A 17 1.76 -20.43 -30.09
N LYS A 18 0.80 -20.93 -29.32
CA LYS A 18 0.12 -22.20 -29.54
C LYS A 18 -1.34 -22.00 -29.90
N GLU A 19 -1.80 -22.73 -30.93
CA GLU A 19 -3.20 -22.74 -31.32
C GLU A 19 -4.06 -23.36 -30.20
N GLN A 20 -5.22 -22.73 -29.92
CA GLN A 20 -6.18 -23.14 -28.90
C GLN A 20 -7.44 -23.67 -29.57
N LYS A 21 -7.91 -24.83 -29.15
CA LYS A 21 -9.16 -25.41 -29.64
C LYS A 21 -10.35 -24.79 -28.90
N VAL A 22 -11.05 -23.87 -29.57
CA VAL A 22 -12.23 -23.20 -29.04
C VAL A 22 -13.40 -23.50 -29.99
N ARG A 23 -14.39 -24.25 -29.49
CA ARG A 23 -15.54 -24.70 -30.31
C ARG A 23 -16.87 -24.13 -29.79
N SER A 24 -16.85 -23.57 -28.59
CA SER A 24 -18.06 -23.09 -27.89
C SER A 24 -17.74 -21.89 -26.99
N HIS A 25 -18.78 -21.18 -26.54
CA HIS A 25 -18.65 -20.15 -25.51
C HIS A 25 -18.04 -20.69 -24.21
N ARG A 26 -18.33 -21.93 -23.86
CA ARG A 26 -17.75 -22.58 -22.67
C ARG A 26 -16.25 -22.75 -22.82
N ASP A 27 -15.78 -23.26 -23.96
CA ASP A 27 -14.35 -23.43 -24.24
C ASP A 27 -13.65 -22.08 -24.24
N PHE A 28 -14.29 -21.05 -24.81
CA PHE A 28 -13.76 -19.69 -24.82
C PHE A 28 -13.61 -19.12 -23.41
N ASN A 29 -14.63 -19.23 -22.56
CA ASN A 29 -14.56 -18.78 -21.18
C ASN A 29 -13.52 -19.55 -20.38
N GLN A 30 -13.36 -20.86 -20.60
CA GLN A 30 -12.30 -21.64 -19.99
C GLN A 30 -10.90 -21.19 -20.45
N LEU A 31 -10.73 -20.91 -21.75
CA LEU A 31 -9.50 -20.36 -22.28
C LEU A 31 -9.19 -19.00 -21.63
N LEU A 32 -10.16 -18.08 -21.59
CA LEU A 32 -9.96 -16.76 -20.96
C LEU A 32 -9.58 -16.89 -19.48
N SER A 33 -10.26 -17.76 -18.72
CA SER A 33 -9.93 -17.99 -17.32
C SER A 33 -8.49 -18.50 -17.14
N ARG A 34 -8.09 -19.47 -17.99
CA ARG A 34 -6.71 -19.97 -17.98
C ARG A 34 -5.69 -18.89 -18.34
N VAL A 35 -5.95 -18.14 -19.41
CA VAL A 35 -5.08 -17.01 -19.83
C VAL A 35 -4.95 -15.98 -18.72
N CYS A 36 -6.07 -15.60 -18.09
CA CYS A 36 -6.06 -14.65 -16.97
C CYS A 36 -5.22 -15.19 -15.80
N ASN A 37 -5.39 -16.45 -15.43
CA ASN A 37 -4.63 -17.06 -14.33
C ASN A 37 -3.12 -17.16 -14.63
N GLU A 38 -2.74 -17.40 -15.88
CA GLU A 38 -1.34 -17.43 -16.29
C GLU A 38 -0.71 -16.03 -16.39
N VAL A 39 -1.45 -15.07 -16.98
CA VAL A 39 -0.94 -13.71 -17.24
C VAL A 39 -0.95 -12.85 -15.97
N TYR A 40 -1.96 -13.03 -15.12
CA TYR A 40 -2.16 -12.24 -13.90
C TYR A 40 -2.05 -13.12 -12.64
N CYS A 41 -1.02 -13.98 -12.63
CA CYS A 41 -0.83 -15.00 -11.60
C CYS A 41 -0.56 -14.44 -10.19
N LYS A 42 -0.25 -13.15 -10.07
CA LYS A 42 0.00 -12.46 -8.80
C LYS A 42 -1.15 -11.54 -8.35
N THR A 43 -2.29 -11.58 -9.05
CA THR A 43 -3.49 -10.84 -8.63
C THR A 43 -4.13 -11.53 -7.44
N PRO A 44 -4.34 -10.86 -6.30
CA PRO A 44 -5.05 -11.46 -5.18
C PRO A 44 -6.52 -11.73 -5.54
N VAL A 45 -7.05 -12.85 -5.07
CA VAL A 45 -8.48 -13.13 -5.19
C VAL A 45 -9.23 -12.28 -4.16
N MET A 46 -9.97 -11.29 -4.66
CA MET A 46 -10.74 -10.37 -3.83
C MET A 46 -12.24 -10.61 -3.99
N ASN A 47 -12.88 -11.11 -2.95
CA ASN A 47 -14.31 -11.40 -2.93
C ASN A 47 -15.16 -10.20 -2.48
N ASN A 48 -14.65 -8.98 -2.66
CA ASN A 48 -15.38 -7.76 -2.31
C ASN A 48 -15.50 -6.85 -3.52
N GLU A 49 -16.66 -6.93 -4.19
CA GLU A 49 -16.97 -6.15 -5.38
C GLU A 49 -17.28 -4.66 -5.09
N LEU A 50 -17.36 -4.25 -3.83
CA LEU A 50 -17.60 -2.85 -3.48
C LEU A 50 -16.49 -1.95 -4.01
N PHE A 51 -15.24 -2.35 -3.81
CA PHE A 51 -14.05 -1.57 -4.20
C PHE A 51 -13.18 -2.24 -5.27
N ASN A 52 -13.40 -3.51 -5.60
CA ASN A 52 -12.66 -4.18 -6.68
C ASN A 52 -13.17 -3.73 -8.07
N LYS A 53 -13.10 -2.42 -8.35
CA LYS A 53 -13.60 -1.74 -9.55
C LYS A 53 -12.60 -0.74 -10.10
N HIS A 54 -12.75 -0.37 -11.38
CA HIS A 54 -11.93 0.70 -11.96
C HIS A 54 -12.30 2.08 -11.43
N LYS A 55 -13.60 2.32 -11.17
CA LYS A 55 -14.12 3.57 -10.61
C LYS A 55 -15.06 3.27 -9.45
N LEU A 56 -14.83 3.92 -8.33
CA LEU A 56 -15.67 3.82 -7.15
C LEU A 56 -16.97 4.62 -7.33
N SER A 57 -18.07 4.11 -6.75
CA SER A 57 -19.31 4.91 -6.61
C SER A 57 -19.14 5.96 -5.52
N GLY A 58 -20.01 6.98 -5.52
CA GLY A 58 -19.99 8.02 -4.49
C GLY A 58 -20.10 7.46 -3.07
N THR A 59 -20.97 6.47 -2.87
CA THR A 59 -21.13 5.77 -1.58
C THR A 59 -19.84 5.09 -1.13
N ILE A 60 -19.12 4.42 -2.03
CA ILE A 60 -17.87 3.74 -1.68
C ILE A 60 -16.73 4.73 -1.50
N THR A 61 -16.76 5.87 -2.20
CA THR A 61 -15.81 6.96 -1.95
C THR A 61 -15.99 7.55 -0.54
N ALA A 62 -17.23 7.71 -0.07
CA ALA A 62 -17.51 8.09 1.32
C ALA A 62 -17.04 7.02 2.31
N ALA A 63 -17.35 5.74 2.04
CA ALA A 63 -16.89 4.62 2.85
C ALA A 63 -15.36 4.51 2.90
N ARG A 64 -14.62 4.90 1.82
CA ARG A 64 -13.17 5.00 1.83
C ARG A 64 -12.68 5.99 2.87
N LYS A 65 -13.28 7.17 2.91
CA LYS A 65 -12.91 8.19 3.90
C LYS A 65 -13.15 7.69 5.32
N SER A 66 -14.32 7.11 5.59
CA SER A 66 -14.63 6.48 6.88
C SER A 66 -13.60 5.38 7.25
N TYR A 67 -13.33 4.46 6.34
CA TYR A 67 -12.35 3.38 6.55
C TYR A 67 -10.96 3.93 6.90
N LEU A 68 -10.47 4.95 6.18
CA LEU A 68 -9.16 5.54 6.44
C LEU A 68 -9.13 6.32 7.76
N THR A 69 -10.25 6.93 8.18
CA THR A 69 -10.37 7.53 9.50
C THR A 69 -10.25 6.47 10.60
N TYR A 70 -11.00 5.36 10.49
CA TYR A 70 -10.85 4.25 11.44
C TYR A 70 -9.42 3.68 11.44
N LEU A 71 -8.81 3.53 10.28
CA LEU A 71 -7.43 3.07 10.15
C LEU A 71 -6.43 3.98 10.87
N THR A 72 -6.60 5.30 10.80
CA THR A 72 -5.66 6.26 11.40
C THR A 72 -5.92 6.53 12.88
N GLU A 73 -7.16 6.47 13.33
CA GLU A 73 -7.58 6.92 14.67
C GLU A 73 -7.89 5.76 15.62
N HIS A 74 -8.34 4.60 15.08
CA HIS A 74 -8.84 3.47 15.88
C HIS A 74 -8.08 2.15 15.63
N TYR A 75 -6.94 2.20 14.96
CA TYR A 75 -6.19 0.97 14.61
C TYR A 75 -5.78 0.13 15.81
N SER A 76 -5.58 0.74 16.98
CA SER A 76 -5.21 0.04 18.23
C SER A 76 -6.40 -0.59 18.96
N GLU A 77 -7.61 -0.37 18.47
CA GLU A 77 -8.81 -0.97 19.04
C GLU A 77 -9.10 -2.32 18.39
N ASN A 78 -9.69 -3.24 19.17
CA ASN A 78 -10.13 -4.52 18.61
C ASN A 78 -11.17 -4.28 17.52
N GLY A 79 -10.98 -4.93 16.36
CA GLY A 79 -11.86 -4.72 15.22
C GLY A 79 -11.86 -3.28 14.68
N MET A 80 -10.82 -2.46 14.98
CA MET A 80 -10.73 -1.03 14.68
C MET A 80 -11.93 -0.23 15.23
N GLY A 81 -12.50 -0.63 16.36
CA GLY A 81 -13.62 0.07 17.00
C GLY A 81 -14.94 0.06 16.22
N PHE A 82 -15.08 -0.76 15.19
CA PHE A 82 -16.35 -0.89 14.48
C PHE A 82 -17.44 -1.51 15.37
N PRO A 83 -18.67 -0.94 15.40
CA PRO A 83 -19.80 -1.53 16.13
C PRO A 83 -20.07 -2.97 15.69
N GLU A 84 -20.28 -3.88 16.64
CA GLU A 84 -20.48 -5.30 16.35
C GLU A 84 -21.78 -5.59 15.59
N ASP A 85 -22.85 -4.86 15.93
CA ASP A 85 -24.20 -5.03 15.42
C ASP A 85 -24.45 -4.41 14.04
N LYS A 86 -23.48 -3.63 13.49
CA LYS A 86 -23.61 -2.94 12.21
C LYS A 86 -22.55 -3.38 11.23
N PHE A 87 -22.96 -3.48 9.95
CA PHE A 87 -22.08 -3.87 8.84
C PHE A 87 -22.08 -2.81 7.74
N PRO A 88 -21.61 -1.58 8.02
CA PRO A 88 -21.46 -0.58 6.99
C PRO A 88 -20.38 -0.99 5.97
N PRO A 89 -20.37 -0.40 4.76
CA PRO A 89 -19.41 -0.75 3.71
C PRO A 89 -17.95 -0.71 4.17
N GLU A 90 -17.54 0.29 4.95
CA GLU A 90 -16.20 0.43 5.49
C GLU A 90 -15.77 -0.73 6.40
N LYS A 91 -16.69 -1.28 7.20
CA LYS A 91 -16.41 -2.46 8.04
C LYS A 91 -16.20 -3.71 7.17
N THR A 92 -16.98 -3.88 6.10
CA THR A 92 -16.79 -5.01 5.17
C THR A 92 -15.49 -4.88 4.39
N ILE A 93 -15.05 -3.67 4.12
CA ILE A 93 -13.74 -3.37 3.50
C ILE A 93 -12.61 -3.72 4.48
N TYR A 94 -12.71 -3.31 5.75
CA TYR A 94 -11.80 -3.72 6.81
C TYR A 94 -11.66 -5.24 6.89
N TYR A 95 -12.77 -5.98 6.91
CA TYR A 95 -12.72 -7.44 6.93
C TYR A 95 -11.98 -8.01 5.73
N SER A 96 -12.20 -7.46 4.54
CA SER A 96 -11.59 -7.96 3.33
C SER A 96 -10.09 -7.66 3.23
N LEU A 97 -9.66 -6.49 3.68
CA LEU A 97 -8.27 -6.02 3.50
C LEU A 97 -7.36 -6.35 4.69
N LEU A 98 -7.90 -6.38 5.91
CA LEU A 98 -7.10 -6.47 7.11
C LEU A 98 -7.41 -7.75 7.93
N LEU A 99 -8.67 -7.98 8.31
CA LEU A 99 -8.99 -9.10 9.18
C LEU A 99 -8.80 -10.44 8.49
N ASN A 100 -9.42 -10.65 7.32
CA ASN A 100 -9.35 -11.92 6.57
C ASN A 100 -8.00 -12.18 5.92
N THR A 101 -7.16 -11.16 5.80
CA THR A 101 -5.78 -11.31 5.35
C THR A 101 -4.83 -11.64 6.49
N GLY A 102 -5.27 -11.48 7.74
CA GLY A 102 -4.45 -11.66 8.93
C GLY A 102 -3.50 -10.47 9.21
N LEU A 103 -3.72 -9.34 8.55
CA LEU A 103 -2.88 -8.14 8.74
C LEU A 103 -3.23 -7.33 9.99
N HIS A 104 -4.44 -7.51 10.55
CA HIS A 104 -4.85 -6.83 11.78
C HIS A 104 -5.66 -7.76 12.68
N GLN A 105 -5.22 -7.90 13.93
CA GLN A 105 -5.90 -8.67 14.97
C GLN A 105 -5.65 -8.03 16.34
N ASN A 106 -6.68 -8.00 17.17
CA ASN A 106 -6.58 -7.53 18.57
C ASN A 106 -5.95 -6.12 18.73
N GLY A 107 -6.15 -5.23 17.76
CA GLY A 107 -5.58 -3.87 17.79
C GLY A 107 -4.11 -3.79 17.35
N GLU A 108 -3.56 -4.84 16.77
CA GLU A 108 -2.17 -4.88 16.32
C GLU A 108 -2.08 -5.26 14.83
N PHE A 109 -1.08 -4.69 14.14
CA PHE A 109 -0.75 -5.08 12.77
C PHE A 109 0.29 -6.19 12.77
N ALA A 110 0.08 -7.19 11.90
CA ALA A 110 1.06 -8.22 11.63
C ALA A 110 2.12 -7.71 10.63
N ASP A 111 3.33 -8.28 10.68
CA ASP A 111 4.44 -7.97 9.77
C ASP A 111 4.16 -8.36 8.32
N ALA A 112 3.32 -9.38 8.11
CA ALA A 112 2.91 -9.87 6.80
C ALA A 112 1.53 -10.55 6.86
N PRO A 113 0.78 -10.62 5.74
CA PRO A 113 -0.49 -11.33 5.69
C PRO A 113 -0.29 -12.83 5.87
N THR A 114 -1.22 -13.49 6.57
CA THR A 114 -1.26 -14.96 6.67
C THR A 114 -1.94 -15.60 5.45
N ASN A 115 -2.74 -14.83 4.74
CA ASN A 115 -3.42 -15.27 3.52
C ASN A 115 -2.43 -15.37 2.35
N LYS A 116 -2.15 -16.59 1.90
CA LYS A 116 -1.21 -16.88 0.80
C LYS A 116 -1.57 -16.18 -0.52
N GLY A 117 -2.85 -15.93 -0.78
CA GLY A 117 -3.30 -15.21 -1.98
C GLY A 117 -2.94 -13.71 -1.96
N PHE A 118 -2.68 -13.13 -0.78
CA PHE A 118 -2.25 -11.74 -0.61
C PHE A 118 -0.73 -11.57 -0.57
N MET A 119 0.04 -12.65 -0.30
CA MET A 119 1.49 -12.58 -0.22
C MET A 119 2.16 -11.95 -1.44
N PRO A 120 1.81 -12.31 -2.71
CA PRO A 120 2.46 -11.70 -3.87
C PRO A 120 2.26 -10.18 -3.97
N LEU A 121 1.10 -9.67 -3.52
CA LEU A 121 0.82 -8.24 -3.47
C LEU A 121 1.63 -7.56 -2.37
N TRP A 122 1.69 -8.19 -1.20
CA TRP A 122 2.51 -7.71 -0.07
C TRP A 122 3.99 -7.66 -0.44
N ASP A 123 4.54 -8.75 -0.98
CA ASP A 123 5.93 -8.86 -1.40
C ASP A 123 6.31 -7.77 -2.41
N ALA A 124 5.43 -7.46 -3.35
CA ALA A 124 5.65 -6.37 -4.30
C ALA A 124 5.77 -5.00 -3.62
N CYS A 125 4.96 -4.76 -2.59
CA CYS A 125 5.04 -3.52 -1.81
C CYS A 125 6.33 -3.48 -0.97
N GLU A 126 6.72 -4.61 -0.34
CA GLU A 126 7.98 -4.72 0.41
C GLU A 126 9.22 -4.56 -0.49
N GLU A 127 9.23 -5.17 -1.66
CA GLU A 127 10.30 -4.99 -2.66
C GLU A 127 10.39 -3.52 -3.10
N PHE A 128 9.25 -2.86 -3.33
CA PHE A 128 9.23 -1.45 -3.66
C PHE A 128 9.79 -0.61 -2.52
N LEU A 129 9.35 -0.83 -1.28
CA LEU A 129 9.85 -0.13 -0.11
C LEU A 129 11.35 -0.35 0.06
N LYS A 130 11.83 -1.59 -0.03
CA LYS A 130 13.25 -1.93 0.03
C LYS A 130 14.06 -1.20 -1.04
N SER A 131 13.56 -1.10 -2.26
CA SER A 131 14.24 -0.40 -3.36
C SER A 131 14.38 1.10 -3.13
N SER A 132 13.66 1.68 -2.15
CA SER A 132 13.77 3.08 -1.77
C SER A 132 14.84 3.38 -0.73
N GLU A 133 15.63 2.40 -0.27
CA GLU A 133 16.67 2.58 0.76
C GLU A 133 17.75 3.57 0.33
N ASN A 134 18.22 3.48 -0.91
CA ASN A 134 19.31 4.34 -1.40
C ASN A 134 18.78 5.65 -2.00
N LYS A 135 17.61 5.62 -2.63
CA LYS A 135 17.01 6.78 -3.30
C LYS A 135 15.50 6.77 -3.07
N ALA A 136 14.96 7.92 -2.67
CA ALA A 136 13.50 8.10 -2.54
C ALA A 136 12.77 7.73 -3.84
N ARG A 137 11.60 7.10 -3.70
CA ARG A 137 10.78 6.65 -4.83
C ARG A 137 9.37 7.19 -4.72
N LYS A 138 8.81 7.57 -5.86
CA LYS A 138 7.44 8.10 -5.95
C LYS A 138 6.41 7.01 -5.71
N ILE A 139 5.39 7.30 -4.91
CA ILE A 139 4.28 6.37 -4.65
C ILE A 139 3.53 6.03 -5.95
N SER A 140 3.49 6.96 -6.91
CA SER A 140 2.94 6.70 -8.24
C SER A 140 3.65 5.57 -9.01
N GLU A 141 4.91 5.28 -8.71
CA GLU A 141 5.63 4.15 -9.30
C GLU A 141 5.11 2.81 -8.75
N LEU A 142 4.84 2.73 -7.43
CA LEU A 142 4.20 1.56 -6.84
C LEU A 142 2.81 1.32 -7.46
N ILE A 143 2.01 2.38 -7.63
CA ILE A 143 0.71 2.29 -8.29
C ILE A 143 0.85 1.72 -9.71
N LYS A 144 1.85 2.18 -10.49
CA LYS A 144 2.13 1.66 -11.83
C LYS A 144 2.51 0.18 -11.83
N ILE A 145 3.38 -0.24 -10.90
CA ILE A 145 3.80 -1.64 -10.74
C ILE A 145 2.58 -2.52 -10.48
N LEU A 146 1.74 -2.15 -9.53
CA LEU A 146 0.58 -2.94 -9.13
C LEU A 146 -0.56 -2.92 -10.18
N SER A 147 -0.65 -1.86 -10.99
CA SER A 147 -1.61 -1.75 -12.10
C SER A 147 -1.19 -2.54 -13.34
N ALA A 148 0.07 -2.93 -13.43
CA ALA A 148 0.64 -3.67 -14.57
C ALA A 148 0.59 -5.19 -14.34
N GLN A 149 0.91 -5.95 -15.38
CA GLN A 149 1.18 -7.39 -15.26
C GLN A 149 2.38 -7.62 -14.33
N PRO A 150 2.37 -8.63 -13.48
CA PRO A 150 1.41 -9.73 -13.34
C PRO A 150 0.27 -9.49 -12.33
N TYR A 151 0.17 -8.28 -11.73
CA TYR A 151 -0.81 -7.97 -10.67
C TYR A 151 -2.16 -7.50 -11.24
N LYS A 152 -2.15 -6.50 -12.12
CA LYS A 152 -3.33 -5.89 -12.75
C LYS A 152 -4.42 -5.46 -11.77
N ILE A 153 -4.01 -4.88 -10.65
CA ILE A 153 -4.93 -4.40 -9.61
C ILE A 153 -5.76 -3.23 -10.15
N LYS A 154 -7.05 -3.25 -9.89
CA LYS A 154 -7.97 -2.19 -10.31
C LYS A 154 -7.78 -0.93 -9.46
N GLN A 155 -8.02 0.24 -10.06
CA GLN A 155 -7.81 1.54 -9.42
C GLN A 155 -8.57 1.65 -8.08
N GLY A 156 -9.84 1.26 -8.04
CA GLY A 156 -10.63 1.34 -6.81
C GLY A 156 -10.04 0.49 -5.66
N PHE A 157 -9.45 -0.67 -5.97
CA PHE A 157 -8.73 -1.45 -4.97
C PHE A 157 -7.47 -0.71 -4.48
N LEU A 158 -6.69 -0.12 -5.39
CA LEU A 158 -5.46 0.60 -5.04
C LEU A 158 -5.73 1.81 -4.14
N GLU A 159 -6.88 2.48 -4.29
CA GLU A 159 -7.28 3.61 -3.45
C GLU A 159 -7.49 3.24 -1.98
N PHE A 160 -7.72 1.96 -1.68
CA PHE A 160 -7.74 1.43 -0.31
C PHE A 160 -6.41 0.80 0.08
N TRP A 161 -5.83 0.00 -0.80
CA TRP A 161 -4.64 -0.80 -0.49
C TRP A 161 -3.39 0.04 -0.23
N ILE A 162 -3.09 1.01 -1.11
CA ILE A 162 -1.89 1.84 -0.96
C ILE A 162 -1.89 2.60 0.37
N PRO A 163 -2.95 3.34 0.76
CA PRO A 163 -3.02 3.96 2.08
C PRO A 163 -2.88 2.95 3.23
N THR A 164 -3.53 1.79 3.12
CA THR A 164 -3.46 0.73 4.14
C THR A 164 -2.04 0.23 4.34
N TYR A 165 -1.35 -0.12 3.26
CA TYR A 165 0.04 -0.57 3.30
C TYR A 165 0.96 0.50 3.88
N LEU A 166 0.85 1.74 3.40
CA LEU A 166 1.67 2.85 3.88
C LEU A 166 1.42 3.12 5.37
N PHE A 167 0.19 2.99 5.85
CA PHE A 167 -0.11 3.16 7.27
C PHE A 167 0.48 2.04 8.13
N ILE A 168 0.39 0.78 7.70
CA ILE A 168 1.01 -0.36 8.40
C ILE A 168 2.51 -0.14 8.52
N LYS A 169 3.18 0.26 7.43
CA LYS A 169 4.63 0.46 7.34
C LYS A 169 5.11 1.87 7.71
N ARG A 170 4.25 2.73 8.26
CA ARG A 170 4.54 4.15 8.52
C ARG A 170 5.81 4.43 9.35
N GLN A 171 6.27 3.46 10.11
CA GLN A 171 7.48 3.58 10.91
C GLN A 171 8.76 3.16 10.18
N ASP A 172 8.64 2.51 9.01
CA ASP A 172 9.77 1.93 8.28
C ASP A 172 10.35 2.89 7.23
N PHE A 173 9.69 4.03 6.97
CA PHE A 173 10.13 4.97 5.95
C PHE A 173 9.89 6.44 6.32
N ALA A 174 10.68 7.31 5.72
CA ALA A 174 10.45 8.75 5.68
C ALA A 174 9.56 9.11 4.48
N LEU A 175 8.56 9.96 4.71
CA LEU A 175 7.64 10.47 3.69
C LEU A 175 8.02 11.91 3.31
N TYR A 176 8.01 12.23 2.03
CA TYR A 176 8.30 13.54 1.49
C TYR A 176 7.23 14.02 0.52
N ASP A 177 6.88 15.30 0.62
CA ASP A 177 6.21 16.04 -0.45
C ASP A 177 7.29 16.55 -1.41
N ALA A 178 7.51 15.86 -2.53
CA ALA A 178 8.54 16.19 -3.50
C ALA A 178 8.24 17.49 -4.25
N SER A 179 6.97 17.92 -4.32
CA SER A 179 6.58 19.19 -4.96
C SER A 179 7.05 20.39 -4.15
N LYS A 180 7.17 20.23 -2.83
CA LYS A 180 7.63 21.27 -1.89
C LYS A 180 9.02 21.00 -1.32
N GLY A 181 9.60 19.83 -1.58
CA GLY A 181 10.85 19.39 -0.96
C GLY A 181 10.75 19.21 0.56
N ALA A 182 9.54 18.95 1.07
CA ALA A 182 9.26 18.95 2.51
C ALA A 182 9.13 17.53 3.06
N PHE A 183 9.74 17.28 4.22
CA PHE A 183 9.51 16.08 5.01
C PHE A 183 8.12 16.13 5.66
N MET A 184 7.38 15.03 5.58
CA MET A 184 6.07 14.85 6.19
C MET A 184 6.17 13.86 7.35
N PRO A 185 6.00 14.32 8.61
CA PRO A 185 6.23 13.47 9.78
C PRO A 185 5.14 12.41 9.98
N ASN A 186 3.94 12.64 9.46
CA ASN A 186 2.77 11.84 9.77
C ASN A 186 2.11 11.26 8.51
N VAL A 187 1.78 9.97 8.59
CA VAL A 187 0.89 9.30 7.63
C VAL A 187 -0.52 9.37 8.20
N ASN A 188 -1.29 10.38 7.81
CA ASN A 188 -2.61 10.71 8.35
C ASN A 188 -3.65 10.95 7.24
N MET A 189 -4.88 11.30 7.62
CA MET A 189 -5.98 11.55 6.67
C MET A 189 -5.68 12.67 5.67
N GLU A 190 -5.03 13.76 6.11
CA GLU A 190 -4.66 14.88 5.24
C GLU A 190 -3.73 14.39 4.11
N PHE A 191 -2.70 13.61 4.48
CA PHE A 191 -1.82 12.98 3.49
C PHE A 191 -2.59 12.07 2.54
N PHE A 192 -3.51 11.24 3.01
CA PHE A 192 -4.27 10.33 2.15
C PHE A 192 -5.21 11.05 1.18
N ASP A 193 -5.78 12.18 1.58
CA ASP A 193 -6.59 13.02 0.70
C ASP A 193 -5.75 13.68 -0.41
N LEU A 194 -4.53 14.10 -0.08
CA LEU A 194 -3.57 14.63 -1.06
C LEU A 194 -3.03 13.53 -1.98
N LEU A 195 -2.66 12.39 -1.43
CA LEU A 195 -2.16 11.24 -2.18
C LEU A 195 -3.16 10.77 -3.25
N GLN A 196 -4.45 10.77 -2.95
CA GLN A 196 -5.48 10.40 -3.91
C GLN A 196 -5.51 11.34 -5.11
N LYS A 197 -5.29 12.64 -4.89
CA LYS A 197 -5.34 13.67 -5.94
C LYS A 197 -4.04 13.70 -6.75
N HIS A 198 -2.90 13.60 -6.07
CA HIS A 198 -1.58 13.85 -6.62
C HIS A 198 -0.56 12.79 -6.18
N PRO A 199 -0.71 11.51 -6.54
CA PRO A 199 0.19 10.44 -6.07
C PRO A 199 1.63 10.58 -6.59
N GLY A 200 1.86 11.40 -7.60
CA GLY A 200 3.19 11.69 -8.15
C GLY A 200 3.99 12.72 -7.35
N ASP A 201 3.34 13.44 -6.43
CA ASP A 201 3.97 14.47 -5.62
C ASP A 201 4.59 13.90 -4.33
N PHE A 202 4.32 12.64 -4.00
CA PHE A 202 4.80 12.02 -2.77
C PHE A 202 5.85 10.95 -3.04
N GLU A 203 6.90 11.00 -2.23
CA GLU A 203 8.02 10.06 -2.26
C GLU A 203 8.22 9.43 -0.88
N ILE A 204 8.61 8.15 -0.88
CA ILE A 204 9.02 7.44 0.32
C ILE A 204 10.48 7.02 0.21
N LYS A 205 11.17 7.03 1.35
CA LYS A 205 12.53 6.54 1.49
C LYS A 205 12.61 5.66 2.73
N LYS A 206 12.86 4.36 2.52
CA LYS A 206 13.04 3.42 3.63
C LYS A 206 14.24 3.81 4.47
N PHE A 207 14.14 3.66 5.77
CA PHE A 207 15.27 3.84 6.66
C PHE A 207 16.28 2.71 6.43
N ALA A 208 17.49 3.09 6.02
CA ALA A 208 18.63 2.20 5.82
C ALA A 208 19.70 2.56 6.86
N VAL A 209 19.42 2.25 8.11
CA VAL A 209 20.34 2.58 9.21
C VAL A 209 20.65 1.31 10.00
N ASP A 210 21.85 0.82 9.78
CA ASP A 210 22.41 -0.35 10.43
C ASP A 210 23.87 -0.11 10.86
N GLY A 211 24.39 -0.98 11.69
CA GLY A 211 25.79 -0.99 12.06
C GLY A 211 26.33 0.35 12.57
N VAL A 212 27.34 0.89 11.89
CA VAL A 212 28.04 2.11 12.29
C VAL A 212 27.12 3.34 12.34
N LYS A 213 26.17 3.44 11.40
CA LYS A 213 25.21 4.56 11.35
C LYS A 213 24.26 4.54 12.54
N LEU A 214 23.76 3.34 12.90
CA LEU A 214 22.92 3.17 14.09
C LEU A 214 23.73 3.47 15.37
N GLY A 215 24.98 3.03 15.42
CA GLY A 215 25.88 3.35 16.53
C GLY A 215 26.07 4.86 16.71
N PHE A 216 26.30 5.60 15.62
CA PHE A 216 26.40 7.06 15.65
C PHE A 216 25.10 7.74 16.09
N PHE A 217 23.97 7.29 15.55
CA PHE A 217 22.64 7.79 15.93
C PHE A 217 22.38 7.59 17.43
N ASN A 218 22.70 6.42 17.97
CA ASN A 218 22.53 6.11 19.37
C ASN A 218 23.50 6.89 20.27
N GLN A 219 24.75 7.14 19.84
CA GLN A 219 25.66 8.02 20.58
C GLN A 219 25.09 9.44 20.70
N TYR A 220 24.53 9.97 19.61
CA TYR A 220 23.88 11.28 19.65
C TYR A 220 22.65 11.28 20.56
N ARG A 221 21.81 10.23 20.53
CA ARG A 221 20.65 10.09 21.42
C ARG A 221 21.08 10.08 22.91
N ARG A 222 22.13 9.35 23.24
CA ARG A 222 22.70 9.37 24.61
C ARG A 222 23.18 10.76 25.01
N PHE A 223 23.83 11.48 24.11
CA PHE A 223 24.29 12.85 24.36
C PHE A 223 23.15 13.81 24.72
N ILE A 224 21.97 13.63 24.08
CA ILE A 224 20.78 14.44 24.38
C ILE A 224 19.83 13.78 25.39
N ASN A 225 20.30 12.80 26.15
CA ASN A 225 19.58 12.05 27.18
C ASN A 225 18.36 11.24 26.68
N LEU A 226 18.40 10.78 25.45
CA LEU A 226 17.46 9.80 24.91
C LEU A 226 18.06 8.39 24.95
N GLY A 227 17.22 7.37 25.03
CA GLY A 227 17.65 5.96 25.04
C GLY A 227 18.19 5.49 23.67
N ASP A 228 18.71 4.27 23.65
CA ASP A 228 19.16 3.61 22.41
C ASP A 228 17.96 3.03 21.66
N GLU A 229 18.08 2.99 20.34
CA GLU A 229 17.13 2.35 19.43
C GLU A 229 17.80 1.17 18.71
N PHE A 230 17.06 0.09 18.51
CA PHE A 230 17.53 -1.04 17.69
C PHE A 230 17.30 -0.79 16.20
N THR A 231 16.22 -0.07 15.89
CA THR A 231 15.84 0.33 14.53
C THR A 231 15.41 1.79 14.55
N ILE A 232 15.72 2.54 13.50
CA ILE A 232 15.25 3.92 13.36
C ILE A 232 13.83 3.89 12.80
N THR A 233 12.93 4.56 13.52
CA THR A 233 11.54 4.80 13.12
C THR A 233 11.31 6.30 12.91
N ASN A 234 10.19 6.69 12.29
CA ASN A 234 9.82 8.11 12.21
C ASN A 234 9.75 8.77 13.59
N ALA A 235 9.20 8.07 14.58
CA ALA A 235 9.07 8.60 15.94
C ALA A 235 10.46 8.86 16.55
N SER A 236 11.35 7.88 16.55
CA SER A 236 12.69 8.02 17.10
C SER A 236 13.54 9.03 16.33
N PHE A 237 13.36 9.11 15.00
CA PHE A 237 14.03 10.11 14.17
C PHE A 237 13.59 11.54 14.53
N ILE A 238 12.28 11.79 14.60
CA ILE A 238 11.74 13.12 14.97
C ILE A 238 12.16 13.50 16.38
N GLU A 239 12.04 12.56 17.35
CA GLU A 239 12.48 12.79 18.74
C GLU A 239 13.95 13.21 18.81
N THR A 240 14.81 12.54 18.02
CA THR A 240 16.25 12.78 18.00
C THR A 240 16.60 14.10 17.32
N ILE A 241 15.91 14.49 16.25
CA ILE A 241 16.21 15.70 15.48
C ILE A 241 15.58 16.97 16.08
N LYS A 242 14.44 16.84 16.78
CA LYS A 242 13.72 17.98 17.36
C LYS A 242 14.58 18.88 18.27
N PRO A 243 15.40 18.37 19.21
CA PRO A 243 16.30 19.20 20.01
C PRO A 243 17.32 19.96 19.16
N PHE A 244 17.88 19.32 18.12
CA PHE A 244 18.83 19.95 17.19
C PHE A 244 18.18 21.10 16.41
N LEU A 245 16.98 20.89 15.86
CA LEU A 245 16.24 21.95 15.17
C LEU A 245 15.87 23.09 16.12
N SER A 246 15.47 22.77 17.34
CA SER A 246 15.15 23.77 18.38
C SER A 246 16.40 24.60 18.76
N PHE A 247 17.55 23.96 18.83
CA PHE A 247 18.83 24.64 19.05
C PHE A 247 19.15 25.57 17.88
N TYR A 248 19.09 25.06 16.63
CA TYR A 248 19.38 25.84 15.43
C TYR A 248 18.48 27.08 15.29
N VAL A 249 17.18 26.95 15.58
CA VAL A 249 16.23 28.08 15.52
C VAL A 249 16.57 29.17 16.55
N ARG A 250 17.14 28.79 17.69
CA ARG A 250 17.52 29.73 18.78
C ARG A 250 18.85 30.43 18.56
N LEU A 251 19.67 29.99 17.60
CA LEU A 251 20.92 30.68 17.26
C LEU A 251 20.64 32.06 16.69
N ASP A 252 21.51 33.01 17.01
CA ASP A 252 21.47 34.35 16.43
C ASP A 252 21.66 34.29 14.90
N GLU A 253 21.10 35.27 14.19
CA GLU A 253 21.14 35.34 12.73
C GLU A 253 22.56 35.27 12.14
N TYR A 254 23.56 35.75 12.86
CA TYR A 254 24.97 35.66 12.48
C TYR A 254 25.57 34.25 12.62
N THR A 255 24.90 33.34 13.32
CA THR A 255 25.44 32.01 13.65
C THR A 255 24.70 30.92 12.85
N LYS A 256 23.61 31.25 12.20
CA LYS A 256 22.83 30.37 11.29
C LYS A 256 23.45 30.35 9.91
#